data_17ad16e283ac7cf5a66fbf989a4e5acf
#
_entry.id   17ad16e283ac7cf5a66fbf989a4e5acf
#
_cell.length_a   1.000
_cell.length_b   1.000
_cell.length_c   1.000
_cell.angle_alpha   90.00
_cell.angle_beta   90.00
_cell.angle_gamma   90.00
#
_symmetry.space_group_name_H-M   'P 1'
#
loop_
_entity.id
_entity.type
_entity.pdbx_description
1 polymer ?
#
loop_
_entity_poly.entity_id
_entity_poly.type
_entity_poly.pdbx_seq_one_letter_code
_entity_poly.pdbx_strand_id
1 'polypeptide(L)'
;KENGISDCNCDRYFSQPDCDIGWDSSRDCFYHGYDLYMLIDSQSDLPVFPHYSCASTHDSHGFLQAFFRMRSFLPDYKVSKVLLDSAHDAMPYYQYFKRQNITPFIDLNSKAGRPPVYKNDFTIDKDGVPVCPAGHRMRRDGIEAAKGRMKFKCPKISHAGGCISCTCDNPCSNAKYGRTVHLVLNDNPRLFNNPPRSSKEWKQEYNARTSVERSNK
;
A
#
# COMPACT_ATOMS: atom_id res chain seq x y z
N LYS A 1 -17.97 -16.96 26.37
CA LYS A 1 -17.22 -16.74 27.64
C LYS A 1 -18.06 -15.81 28.50
N GLU A 2 -19.10 -16.29 29.11
CA GLU A 2 -19.80 -15.58 30.18
C GLU A 2 -18.93 -15.67 31.45
N ASN A 3 -18.72 -14.52 32.08
CA ASN A 3 -18.04 -14.36 33.37
C ASN A 3 -16.51 -14.55 33.45
N GLY A 4 -15.75 -14.35 32.38
CA GLY A 4 -14.30 -14.31 32.49
C GLY A 4 -13.63 -15.65 32.89
N ILE A 5 -14.36 -16.74 32.96
CA ILE A 5 -13.83 -18.06 33.21
C ILE A 5 -13.36 -18.62 31.85
N SER A 6 -12.06 -18.44 31.58
CA SER A 6 -11.39 -19.24 30.56
C SER A 6 -11.18 -20.60 31.17
N ASP A 7 -11.62 -21.63 30.47
CA ASP A 7 -11.19 -23.01 30.60
C ASP A 7 -12.03 -23.90 31.47
N CYS A 8 -12.95 -24.54 30.82
CA CYS A 8 -13.03 -25.96 31.03
C CYS A 8 -11.90 -26.65 30.22
N ASN A 9 -11.15 -27.54 30.80
CA ASN A 9 -10.30 -28.54 30.12
C ASN A 9 -11.20 -29.54 29.37
N CYS A 10 -12.20 -29.04 28.63
CA CYS A 10 -13.11 -29.88 27.87
C CYS A 10 -12.42 -30.18 26.53
N ASP A 11 -12.28 -31.45 26.22
CA ASP A 11 -11.93 -31.86 24.86
C ASP A 11 -12.92 -31.25 23.88
N ARG A 12 -12.42 -30.38 23.01
CA ARG A 12 -13.24 -29.74 21.99
C ARG A 12 -13.35 -30.67 20.79
N TYR A 13 -14.42 -31.40 20.73
CA TYR A 13 -14.75 -32.27 19.58
C TYR A 13 -15.48 -31.43 18.52
N PHE A 14 -14.70 -30.77 17.67
CA PHE A 14 -15.25 -30.14 16.47
C PHE A 14 -15.10 -31.11 15.30
N SER A 15 -16.10 -31.16 14.42
CA SER A 15 -16.02 -31.88 13.14
C SER A 15 -14.90 -31.33 12.23
N GLN A 16 -14.42 -30.14 12.52
CA GLN A 16 -13.34 -29.44 11.83
C GLN A 16 -12.34 -28.93 12.90
N PRO A 17 -11.33 -29.71 13.27
CA PRO A 17 -10.41 -29.40 14.37
C PRO A 17 -9.56 -28.16 14.11
N ASP A 18 -9.31 -27.82 12.83
CA ASP A 18 -8.53 -26.65 12.43
C ASP A 18 -9.36 -25.37 12.33
N CYS A 19 -10.64 -25.41 12.64
CA CYS A 19 -11.54 -24.28 12.68
C CYS A 19 -11.25 -23.38 13.88
N ASP A 20 -11.29 -22.06 13.68
CA ASP A 20 -11.05 -21.08 14.76
C ASP A 20 -12.02 -19.89 14.67
N ILE A 21 -11.91 -18.99 15.66
CA ILE A 21 -12.78 -17.83 15.79
C ILE A 21 -12.21 -16.66 14.97
N GLY A 22 -13.00 -16.16 14.03
CA GLY A 22 -12.78 -14.94 13.29
C GLY A 22 -13.75 -13.83 13.68
N TRP A 23 -13.49 -12.63 13.17
CA TRP A 23 -14.34 -11.46 13.33
C TRP A 23 -14.86 -10.98 11.98
N ASP A 24 -16.19 -11.00 11.79
CA ASP A 24 -16.84 -10.42 10.62
C ASP A 24 -17.19 -8.94 10.91
N SER A 25 -16.39 -8.03 10.35
CA SER A 25 -16.58 -6.59 10.54
C SER A 25 -17.84 -6.04 9.83
N SER A 26 -18.37 -6.75 8.84
CA SER A 26 -19.57 -6.34 8.11
C SER A 26 -20.85 -6.65 8.90
N ARG A 27 -20.82 -7.71 9.71
CA ARG A 27 -21.92 -8.16 10.55
C ARG A 27 -21.73 -7.84 12.03
N ASP A 28 -20.57 -7.27 12.40
CA ASP A 28 -20.21 -6.93 13.77
C ASP A 28 -20.33 -8.13 14.72
N CYS A 29 -19.87 -9.32 14.30
CA CYS A 29 -20.00 -10.55 15.08
C CYS A 29 -18.80 -11.49 14.92
N PHE A 30 -18.61 -12.33 15.93
CA PHE A 30 -17.67 -13.46 15.85
C PHE A 30 -18.31 -14.64 15.09
N TYR A 31 -17.50 -15.34 14.34
CA TYR A 31 -17.88 -16.60 13.69
C TYR A 31 -16.80 -17.66 13.91
N HIS A 32 -17.19 -18.91 13.81
CA HIS A 32 -16.28 -20.05 13.76
C HIS A 32 -16.17 -20.54 12.31
N GLY A 33 -14.94 -20.69 11.82
CA GLY A 33 -14.77 -21.17 10.46
C GLY A 33 -13.38 -20.92 9.88
N TYR A 34 -13.40 -20.65 8.58
CA TYR A 34 -12.22 -20.43 7.76
C TYR A 34 -12.41 -19.18 6.94
N ASP A 35 -11.29 -18.50 6.63
CA ASP A 35 -11.23 -17.45 5.64
C ASP A 35 -10.74 -17.99 4.30
N LEU A 36 -11.39 -17.57 3.23
CA LEU A 36 -10.98 -17.85 1.86
C LEU A 36 -10.20 -16.65 1.30
N TYR A 37 -8.95 -16.88 1.00
CA TYR A 37 -8.11 -15.95 0.26
C TYR A 37 -8.10 -16.34 -1.21
N MET A 38 -8.65 -15.49 -2.07
CA MET A 38 -8.71 -15.73 -3.50
C MET A 38 -7.73 -14.80 -4.23
N LEU A 39 -6.73 -15.37 -4.88
CA LEU A 39 -5.88 -14.63 -5.80
C LEU A 39 -6.55 -14.60 -7.16
N ILE A 40 -6.71 -13.40 -7.72
CA ILE A 40 -7.45 -13.17 -8.97
C ILE A 40 -6.54 -12.44 -9.94
N ASP A 41 -6.57 -12.84 -11.20
CA ASP A 41 -5.94 -12.10 -12.27
C ASP A 41 -6.78 -10.85 -12.61
N SER A 42 -6.20 -9.69 -12.35
CA SER A 42 -6.90 -8.41 -12.53
C SER A 42 -7.17 -8.02 -13.99
N GLN A 43 -6.60 -8.74 -14.97
CA GLN A 43 -6.85 -8.50 -16.39
C GLN A 43 -8.04 -9.30 -16.91
N SER A 44 -8.15 -10.56 -16.47
CA SER A 44 -9.20 -11.48 -16.94
C SER A 44 -10.38 -11.61 -15.96
N ASP A 45 -10.25 -11.08 -14.73
CA ASP A 45 -11.18 -11.28 -13.61
C ASP A 45 -11.34 -12.77 -13.21
N LEU A 46 -10.41 -13.64 -13.62
CA LEU A 46 -10.46 -15.07 -13.32
C LEU A 46 -9.72 -15.40 -12.03
N PRO A 47 -10.26 -16.32 -11.21
CA PRO A 47 -9.56 -16.83 -10.05
C PRO A 47 -8.33 -17.65 -10.48
N VAL A 48 -7.18 -17.34 -9.88
CA VAL A 48 -5.90 -18.00 -10.12
C VAL A 48 -5.62 -19.05 -9.07
N PHE A 49 -5.81 -18.71 -7.81
CA PHE A 49 -5.47 -19.60 -6.71
C PHE A 49 -6.30 -19.33 -5.46
N PRO A 50 -7.07 -20.32 -4.95
CA PRO A 50 -7.75 -20.26 -3.67
C PRO A 50 -6.84 -20.74 -2.55
N HIS A 51 -6.98 -20.14 -1.37
CA HIS A 51 -6.32 -20.58 -0.15
C HIS A 51 -7.24 -20.41 1.04
N TYR A 52 -7.38 -21.45 1.82
CA TYR A 52 -8.12 -21.45 3.09
C TYR A 52 -7.16 -21.39 4.26
N SER A 53 -7.50 -20.59 5.25
CA SER A 53 -6.84 -20.58 6.56
C SER A 53 -7.87 -20.49 7.68
N CYS A 54 -7.45 -20.75 8.92
CA CYS A 54 -8.33 -20.55 10.08
C CYS A 54 -8.81 -19.10 10.13
N ALA A 55 -10.04 -18.88 10.55
CA ALA A 55 -10.64 -17.56 10.66
C ALA A 55 -9.91 -16.57 11.60
N SER A 56 -9.05 -17.07 12.49
CA SER A 56 -8.16 -16.25 13.33
C SER A 56 -6.92 -15.73 12.59
N THR A 57 -6.68 -16.17 11.35
CA THR A 57 -5.51 -15.75 10.58
C THR A 57 -5.66 -14.31 10.13
N HIS A 58 -4.72 -13.46 10.48
CA HIS A 58 -4.72 -12.07 10.02
C HIS A 58 -4.55 -11.99 8.49
N ASP A 59 -5.31 -11.13 7.82
CA ASP A 59 -5.36 -10.99 6.34
C ASP A 59 -3.99 -10.91 5.68
N SER A 60 -3.06 -10.18 6.30
CA SER A 60 -1.69 -10.09 5.79
C SER A 60 -0.99 -11.45 5.74
N HIS A 61 -1.17 -12.30 6.74
CA HIS A 61 -0.57 -13.64 6.75
C HIS A 61 -1.26 -14.58 5.76
N GLY A 62 -2.59 -14.57 5.70
CA GLY A 62 -3.37 -15.39 4.78
C GLY A 62 -3.02 -15.11 3.32
N PHE A 63 -2.90 -13.83 2.95
CA PHE A 63 -2.43 -13.45 1.62
C PHE A 63 -1.03 -13.98 1.31
N LEU A 64 -0.05 -13.84 2.22
CA LEU A 64 1.31 -14.35 1.98
C LEU A 64 1.33 -15.86 1.80
N GLN A 65 0.57 -16.60 2.62
CA GLN A 65 0.44 -18.04 2.48
C GLN A 65 -0.16 -18.41 1.11
N ALA A 66 -1.24 -17.74 0.70
CA ALA A 66 -1.85 -17.91 -0.61
C ALA A 66 -0.84 -17.66 -1.74
N PHE A 67 -0.11 -16.55 -1.64
CA PHE A 67 0.86 -16.14 -2.65
C PHE A 67 2.03 -17.12 -2.78
N PHE A 68 2.60 -17.56 -1.66
CA PHE A 68 3.71 -18.55 -1.68
C PHE A 68 3.26 -19.91 -2.19
N ARG A 69 2.08 -20.37 -1.79
CA ARG A 69 1.50 -21.61 -2.31
C ARG A 69 1.24 -21.53 -3.81
N MET A 70 0.61 -20.44 -4.26
CA MET A 70 0.42 -20.20 -5.70
C MET A 70 1.75 -20.31 -6.46
N ARG A 71 2.81 -19.64 -5.98
CA ARG A 71 4.14 -19.69 -6.61
C ARG A 71 4.73 -21.09 -6.64
N SER A 72 4.43 -21.92 -5.66
CA SER A 72 4.87 -23.31 -5.61
C SER A 72 4.09 -24.21 -6.57
N PHE A 73 2.77 -24.00 -6.68
CA PHE A 73 1.91 -24.81 -7.56
C PHE A 73 1.95 -24.37 -9.02
N LEU A 74 2.15 -23.08 -9.25
CA LEU A 74 2.17 -22.45 -10.58
C LEU A 74 3.50 -21.72 -10.80
N PRO A 75 4.64 -22.42 -10.87
CA PRO A 75 5.96 -21.79 -10.93
C PRO A 75 6.17 -20.93 -12.18
N ASP A 76 5.51 -21.27 -13.27
CA ASP A 76 5.60 -20.54 -14.55
C ASP A 76 4.67 -19.33 -14.64
N TYR A 77 3.75 -19.18 -13.67
CA TYR A 77 2.83 -18.04 -13.64
C TYR A 77 3.57 -16.76 -13.23
N LYS A 78 3.68 -15.84 -14.18
CA LYS A 78 4.45 -14.59 -13.99
C LYS A 78 3.59 -13.50 -13.40
N VAL A 79 3.93 -13.11 -12.17
CA VAL A 79 3.31 -11.97 -11.49
C VAL A 79 4.20 -10.74 -11.67
N SER A 80 3.71 -9.70 -12.33
CA SER A 80 4.41 -8.42 -12.50
C SER A 80 3.95 -7.34 -11.52
N LYS A 81 2.69 -7.44 -11.05
CA LYS A 81 2.06 -6.47 -10.14
C LYS A 81 1.22 -7.20 -9.11
N VAL A 82 1.07 -6.59 -7.93
CA VAL A 82 0.10 -7.01 -6.90
C VAL A 82 -0.71 -5.80 -6.46
N LEU A 83 -2.02 -5.98 -6.30
CA LEU A 83 -2.98 -4.95 -5.93
C LEU A 83 -3.59 -5.35 -4.58
N LEU A 84 -3.25 -4.63 -3.52
CA LEU A 84 -3.65 -4.97 -2.15
C LEU A 84 -4.27 -3.76 -1.46
N ASP A 85 -5.16 -4.01 -0.53
CA ASP A 85 -5.74 -2.95 0.29
C ASP A 85 -4.78 -2.45 1.38
N SER A 86 -5.23 -1.46 2.14
CA SER A 86 -4.45 -0.82 3.18
C SER A 86 -4.14 -1.72 4.39
N ALA A 87 -4.81 -2.86 4.56
CA ALA A 87 -4.48 -3.84 5.60
C ALA A 87 -3.09 -4.46 5.39
N HIS A 88 -2.63 -4.48 4.14
CA HIS A 88 -1.33 -5.01 3.72
C HIS A 88 -0.21 -3.95 3.68
N ASP A 89 -0.49 -2.71 4.13
CA ASP A 89 0.47 -1.62 4.10
C ASP A 89 1.55 -1.74 5.17
N ALA A 90 2.48 -2.66 4.96
CA ALA A 90 3.61 -2.91 5.85
C ALA A 90 4.93 -3.00 5.06
N MET A 91 6.01 -2.44 5.62
CA MET A 91 7.32 -2.35 4.96
C MET A 91 7.82 -3.70 4.41
N PRO A 92 7.67 -4.85 5.10
CA PRO A 92 8.12 -6.15 4.59
C PRO A 92 7.53 -6.52 3.22
N TYR A 93 6.27 -6.16 2.94
CA TYR A 93 5.63 -6.39 1.64
C TYR A 93 6.37 -5.69 0.50
N TYR A 94 6.63 -4.39 0.66
CA TYR A 94 7.34 -3.60 -0.35
C TYR A 94 8.75 -4.13 -0.59
N GLN A 95 9.46 -4.52 0.48
CA GLN A 95 10.79 -5.08 0.37
C GLN A 95 10.78 -6.45 -0.33
N TYR A 96 9.83 -7.31 0.02
CA TYR A 96 9.69 -8.61 -0.59
C TYR A 96 9.38 -8.50 -2.08
N PHE A 97 8.34 -7.78 -2.45
CA PHE A 97 7.93 -7.64 -3.85
C PHE A 97 9.00 -6.98 -4.70
N LYS A 98 9.70 -5.99 -4.15
CA LYS A 98 10.83 -5.38 -4.84
C LYS A 98 11.94 -6.39 -5.16
N ARG A 99 12.31 -7.27 -4.22
CA ARG A 99 13.30 -8.34 -4.45
C ARG A 99 12.86 -9.32 -5.54
N GLN A 100 11.55 -9.49 -5.71
CA GLN A 100 10.96 -10.37 -6.73
C GLN A 100 10.69 -9.65 -8.07
N ASN A 101 11.08 -8.39 -8.21
CA ASN A 101 10.74 -7.53 -9.38
C ASN A 101 9.22 -7.41 -9.61
N ILE A 102 8.42 -7.47 -8.54
CA ILE A 102 6.98 -7.29 -8.57
C ILE A 102 6.66 -5.88 -8.07
N THR A 103 5.82 -5.16 -8.80
CA THR A 103 5.39 -3.80 -8.41
C THR A 103 4.17 -3.87 -7.49
N PRO A 104 4.28 -3.47 -6.21
CA PRO A 104 3.14 -3.45 -5.30
C PRO A 104 2.33 -2.16 -5.46
N PHE A 105 1.03 -2.30 -5.64
CA PHE A 105 0.03 -1.24 -5.55
C PHE A 105 -0.77 -1.47 -4.27
N ILE A 106 -0.35 -0.84 -3.19
CA ILE A 106 -0.95 -0.97 -1.86
C ILE A 106 -1.37 0.41 -1.39
N ASP A 107 -2.62 0.55 -0.94
CA ASP A 107 -3.09 1.81 -0.37
C ASP A 107 -2.47 2.06 1.00
N LEU A 108 -2.29 3.34 1.38
CA LEU A 108 -1.69 3.67 2.67
C LEU A 108 -2.68 3.47 3.81
N ASN A 109 -2.23 2.77 4.85
CA ASN A 109 -3.00 2.65 6.06
C ASN A 109 -2.91 3.96 6.88
N SER A 110 -4.03 4.64 7.04
CA SER A 110 -4.13 5.89 7.80
C SER A 110 -3.78 5.72 9.29
N LYS A 111 -3.91 4.51 9.84
CA LYS A 111 -3.59 4.17 11.23
C LYS A 111 -2.09 3.88 11.45
N ALA A 112 -1.30 3.75 10.40
CA ALA A 112 0.13 3.39 10.47
C ALA A 112 1.06 4.53 10.95
N GLY A 113 0.53 5.54 11.61
CA GLY A 113 1.29 6.63 12.21
C GLY A 113 1.47 7.84 11.28
N ARG A 114 2.07 8.90 11.82
CA ARG A 114 2.36 10.12 11.06
C ARG A 114 3.47 9.86 10.05
N PRO A 115 3.38 10.41 8.83
CA PRO A 115 4.49 10.38 7.90
C PRO A 115 5.73 11.01 8.55
N PRO A 116 6.92 10.42 8.35
CA PRO A 116 8.13 10.96 8.94
C PRO A 116 8.42 12.37 8.41
N VAL A 117 8.91 13.24 9.29
CA VAL A 117 9.46 14.54 8.89
C VAL A 117 10.83 14.27 8.26
N TYR A 118 11.00 14.67 7.00
CA TYR A 118 12.23 14.49 6.27
C TYR A 118 13.14 15.70 6.45
N LYS A 119 14.34 15.48 7.07
CA LYS A 119 15.44 16.45 7.17
C LYS A 119 15.05 17.82 7.73
N ASN A 120 14.01 17.89 8.56
CA ASN A 120 13.44 19.12 9.12
C ASN A 120 13.01 20.21 8.11
N ASP A 121 13.09 19.91 6.82
CA ASP A 121 12.87 20.88 5.75
C ASP A 121 11.52 20.75 5.03
N PHE A 122 10.88 19.59 5.13
CA PHE A 122 9.58 19.31 4.52
C PHE A 122 8.94 18.10 5.20
N THR A 123 7.63 18.01 5.06
CA THR A 123 6.86 16.84 5.49
C THR A 123 6.40 16.04 4.27
N ILE A 124 5.95 14.81 4.48
CA ILE A 124 5.34 13.98 3.44
C ILE A 124 3.85 13.87 3.76
N ASP A 125 2.99 14.09 2.77
CA ASP A 125 1.55 13.90 2.94
C ASP A 125 1.15 12.41 2.87
N LYS A 126 -0.14 12.13 3.07
CA LYS A 126 -0.72 10.78 3.01
C LYS A 126 -0.52 10.08 1.66
N ASP A 127 -0.28 10.83 0.58
CA ASP A 127 -0.07 10.29 -0.76
C ASP A 127 1.42 10.12 -1.11
N GLY A 128 2.33 10.36 -0.14
CA GLY A 128 3.77 10.28 -0.35
C GLY A 128 4.35 11.50 -1.08
N VAL A 129 3.62 12.63 -1.14
CA VAL A 129 4.06 13.87 -1.81
C VAL A 129 4.67 14.82 -0.78
N PRO A 130 5.84 15.45 -1.05
CA PRO A 130 6.42 16.44 -0.19
C PRO A 130 5.54 17.69 -0.04
N VAL A 131 5.48 18.18 1.19
CA VAL A 131 4.86 19.46 1.55
C VAL A 131 5.96 20.38 2.07
N CYS A 132 6.13 21.55 1.45
CA CYS A 132 7.17 22.49 1.81
C CYS A 132 6.90 23.17 3.17
N PRO A 133 7.90 23.85 3.79
CA PRO A 133 7.70 24.53 5.07
C PRO A 133 6.59 25.58 5.09
N ALA A 134 6.26 26.17 3.91
CA ALA A 134 5.15 27.09 3.74
C ALA A 134 3.79 26.38 3.56
N GLY A 135 3.68 25.07 3.81
CA GLY A 135 2.44 24.31 3.77
C GLY A 135 1.92 23.97 2.35
N HIS A 136 2.72 24.18 1.31
CA HIS A 136 2.27 23.87 -0.06
C HIS A 136 2.73 22.49 -0.51
N ARG A 137 1.78 21.69 -1.01
CA ARG A 137 2.04 20.39 -1.64
C ARG A 137 2.87 20.60 -2.91
N MET A 138 4.02 19.95 -2.99
CA MET A 138 4.95 20.12 -4.11
C MET A 138 4.47 19.40 -5.37
N ARG A 139 4.86 19.88 -6.52
CA ARG A 139 4.51 19.29 -7.82
C ARG A 139 5.62 18.32 -8.28
N ARG A 140 5.22 17.14 -8.72
CA ARG A 140 6.15 16.20 -9.35
C ARG A 140 6.76 16.81 -10.61
N ASP A 141 8.09 16.69 -10.75
CA ASP A 141 8.87 17.20 -11.88
C ASP A 141 9.52 16.06 -12.69
N GLY A 142 9.39 14.81 -12.27
CA GLY A 142 9.90 13.65 -13.00
C GLY A 142 10.60 12.64 -12.12
N ILE A 143 11.19 11.64 -12.78
CA ILE A 143 12.02 10.60 -12.18
C ILE A 143 13.40 10.63 -12.79
N GLU A 144 14.42 10.64 -11.95
CA GLU A 144 15.81 10.43 -12.35
C GLU A 144 16.12 8.93 -12.15
N ALA A 145 15.80 8.12 -13.18
CA ALA A 145 15.90 6.66 -13.10
C ALA A 145 17.29 6.18 -12.73
N ALA A 146 18.32 6.77 -13.31
CA ALA A 146 19.73 6.43 -13.02
C ALA A 146 20.12 6.63 -11.54
N LYS A 147 19.42 7.50 -10.82
CA LYS A 147 19.64 7.80 -9.40
C LYS A 147 18.56 7.21 -8.49
N GLY A 148 17.58 6.50 -9.05
CA GLY A 148 16.47 5.90 -8.30
C GLY A 148 15.68 6.91 -7.46
N ARG A 149 15.48 8.16 -7.96
CA ARG A 149 14.84 9.21 -7.18
C ARG A 149 13.76 9.96 -7.97
N MET A 150 12.72 10.38 -7.26
CA MET A 150 11.71 11.31 -7.76
C MET A 150 12.08 12.74 -7.43
N LYS A 151 11.84 13.62 -8.38
CA LYS A 151 12.03 15.06 -8.24
C LYS A 151 10.70 15.76 -8.08
N PHE A 152 10.64 16.65 -7.11
CA PHE A 152 9.52 17.54 -6.84
C PHE A 152 10.00 18.97 -6.82
N LYS A 153 9.13 19.90 -7.25
CA LYS A 153 9.42 21.34 -7.24
C LYS A 153 8.26 22.15 -6.66
N CYS A 154 8.61 23.36 -6.23
CA CYS A 154 7.67 24.30 -5.66
C CYS A 154 6.51 24.58 -6.63
N PRO A 155 5.23 24.49 -6.19
CA PRO A 155 4.08 24.79 -7.05
C PRO A 155 3.85 26.28 -7.23
N LYS A 156 4.46 27.11 -6.39
CA LYS A 156 4.27 28.57 -6.35
C LYS A 156 5.27 29.36 -7.20
N ILE A 157 6.06 28.65 -8.01
CA ILE A 157 6.95 29.33 -8.97
C ILE A 157 6.14 29.72 -10.21
N SER A 158 6.17 31.02 -10.50
CA SER A 158 5.61 31.59 -11.72
C SER A 158 6.70 31.84 -12.76
N HIS A 159 6.35 31.67 -14.03
CA HIS A 159 7.18 31.96 -15.20
C HIS A 159 6.58 33.10 -16.03
N ALA A 160 5.71 33.93 -15.43
CA ALA A 160 5.05 35.01 -16.12
C ALA A 160 6.04 36.11 -16.52
N GLY A 161 5.86 36.63 -17.72
CA GLY A 161 6.63 37.78 -18.22
C GLY A 161 8.13 37.57 -18.37
N GLY A 162 8.58 36.31 -18.54
CA GLY A 162 10.02 35.98 -18.65
C GLY A 162 10.80 36.03 -17.32
N CYS A 163 10.15 36.40 -16.23
CA CYS A 163 10.72 36.37 -14.88
C CYS A 163 10.29 35.11 -14.13
N ILE A 164 11.24 34.50 -13.41
CA ILE A 164 10.99 33.38 -12.52
C ILE A 164 10.94 33.93 -11.11
N SER A 165 9.77 33.88 -10.47
CA SER A 165 9.56 34.39 -9.12
C SER A 165 8.69 33.45 -8.28
N CYS A 166 8.92 33.47 -6.97
CA CYS A 166 8.04 32.81 -6.02
C CYS A 166 6.84 33.72 -5.70
N THR A 167 5.65 33.14 -5.70
CA THR A 167 4.40 33.86 -5.36
C THR A 167 3.99 33.65 -3.90
N CYS A 168 4.86 33.11 -3.04
CA CYS A 168 4.60 33.00 -1.60
C CYS A 168 4.90 34.32 -0.88
N ASP A 169 4.08 34.67 0.11
CA ASP A 169 4.33 35.83 0.99
C ASP A 169 5.61 35.63 1.82
N ASN A 170 5.94 34.41 2.18
CA ASN A 170 7.16 34.06 2.87
C ASN A 170 7.89 32.93 2.11
N PRO A 171 8.80 33.26 1.18
CA PRO A 171 9.52 32.27 0.39
C PRO A 171 10.40 31.37 1.25
N CYS A 172 10.25 30.05 1.12
CA CYS A 172 11.03 29.04 1.86
C CYS A 172 12.36 28.68 1.18
N SER A 173 12.74 29.36 0.10
CA SER A 173 13.99 29.13 -0.64
C SER A 173 14.36 30.37 -1.44
N ASN A 174 15.64 30.70 -1.43
CA ASN A 174 16.25 31.78 -2.23
C ASN A 174 16.64 31.31 -3.64
N ALA A 175 16.39 30.05 -3.98
CA ALA A 175 16.73 29.52 -5.29
C ALA A 175 15.83 30.13 -6.38
N LYS A 176 16.44 30.56 -7.48
CA LYS A 176 15.73 31.18 -8.63
C LYS A 176 14.55 30.33 -9.11
N TYR A 177 14.69 29.01 -9.12
CA TYR A 177 13.65 28.06 -9.56
C TYR A 177 12.80 27.51 -8.41
N GLY A 178 12.87 28.15 -7.23
CA GLY A 178 12.19 27.72 -6.02
C GLY A 178 12.77 26.44 -5.41
N ARG A 179 12.08 25.95 -4.39
CA ARG A 179 12.50 24.75 -3.67
C ARG A 179 12.33 23.52 -4.54
N THR A 180 13.39 22.70 -4.57
CA THR A 180 13.36 21.35 -5.20
C THR A 180 13.67 20.30 -4.13
N VAL A 181 12.89 19.21 -4.13
CA VAL A 181 13.06 18.06 -3.25
C VAL A 181 13.27 16.81 -4.09
N HIS A 182 14.23 15.99 -3.69
CA HIS A 182 14.49 14.69 -4.28
C HIS A 182 14.18 13.62 -3.24
N LEU A 183 13.27 12.70 -3.56
CA LEU A 183 12.95 11.54 -2.74
C LEU A 183 13.60 10.30 -3.35
N VAL A 184 14.47 9.65 -2.59
CA VAL A 184 15.07 8.38 -3.00
C VAL A 184 14.02 7.27 -2.79
N LEU A 185 13.66 6.57 -3.86
CA LEU A 185 12.58 5.56 -3.84
C LEU A 185 12.87 4.42 -2.86
N ASN A 186 14.17 4.12 -2.67
CA ASN A 186 14.60 3.03 -1.80
C ASN A 186 14.62 3.39 -0.31
N ASP A 187 14.63 4.69 0.04
CA ASP A 187 14.66 5.11 1.44
C ASP A 187 13.38 4.72 2.17
N ASN A 188 12.26 4.84 1.48
CA ASN A 188 10.97 4.40 2.02
C ASN A 188 10.05 3.94 0.88
N PRO A 189 10.16 2.69 0.42
CA PRO A 189 9.35 2.16 -0.67
C PRO A 189 7.85 2.11 -0.34
N ARG A 190 7.48 2.16 0.94
CA ARG A 190 6.09 2.28 1.38
C ARG A 190 5.50 3.66 1.03
N LEU A 191 6.24 4.74 1.22
CA LEU A 191 5.78 6.10 0.95
C LEU A 191 6.07 6.53 -0.50
N PHE A 192 7.23 6.15 -1.03
CA PHE A 192 7.73 6.62 -2.32
C PHE A 192 7.53 5.58 -3.42
N ASN A 193 6.28 5.48 -3.91
CA ASN A 193 5.94 4.54 -4.98
C ASN A 193 6.28 5.11 -6.35
N ASN A 194 6.52 4.20 -7.29
CA ASN A 194 6.58 4.51 -8.70
C ASN A 194 5.67 3.55 -9.48
N PRO A 195 4.59 4.07 -10.12
CA PRO A 195 4.12 5.47 -10.12
C PRO A 195 3.66 5.94 -8.73
N PRO A 196 3.65 7.27 -8.45
CA PRO A 196 3.18 7.82 -7.18
C PRO A 196 1.68 7.62 -7.00
N ARG A 197 1.20 7.34 -5.78
CA ARG A 197 -0.23 7.16 -5.47
C ARG A 197 -1.11 8.32 -5.91
N SER A 198 -0.59 9.55 -5.94
CA SER A 198 -1.30 10.74 -6.42
C SER A 198 -1.46 10.82 -7.94
N SER A 199 -0.78 9.96 -8.71
CA SER A 199 -0.83 9.98 -10.17
C SER A 199 -2.08 9.28 -10.70
N LYS A 200 -2.47 9.66 -11.94
CA LYS A 200 -3.57 9.00 -12.65
C LYS A 200 -3.23 7.54 -12.97
N GLU A 201 -1.97 7.29 -13.32
CA GLU A 201 -1.49 5.94 -13.64
C GLU A 201 -1.66 5.00 -12.44
N TRP A 202 -1.25 5.45 -11.24
CA TRP A 202 -1.40 4.63 -10.04
C TRP A 202 -2.87 4.29 -9.76
N LYS A 203 -3.74 5.29 -9.88
CA LYS A 203 -5.18 5.12 -9.64
C LYS A 203 -5.81 4.14 -10.64
N GLN A 204 -5.44 4.24 -11.91
CA GLN A 204 -5.93 3.33 -12.96
C GLN A 204 -5.53 1.88 -12.66
N GLU A 205 -4.25 1.64 -12.33
CA GLU A 205 -3.78 0.31 -11.97
C GLU A 205 -4.45 -0.20 -10.70
N TYR A 206 -4.53 0.63 -9.65
CA TYR A 206 -5.11 0.24 -8.37
C TYR A 206 -6.61 -0.05 -8.46
N ASN A 207 -7.35 0.63 -9.33
CA ASN A 207 -8.77 0.39 -9.53
C ASN A 207 -9.07 -1.03 -10.03
N ALA A 208 -8.11 -1.68 -10.69
CA ALA A 208 -8.24 -3.08 -11.09
C ALA A 208 -8.34 -4.05 -9.89
N ARG A 209 -8.06 -3.59 -8.65
CA ARG A 209 -8.29 -4.36 -7.41
C ARG A 209 -9.75 -4.82 -7.27
N THR A 210 -10.69 -4.06 -7.82
CA THR A 210 -12.12 -4.44 -7.79
C THR A 210 -12.45 -5.72 -8.58
N SER A 211 -11.47 -6.31 -9.29
CA SER A 211 -11.60 -7.64 -9.91
C SER A 211 -12.06 -8.70 -8.92
N VAL A 212 -11.55 -8.64 -7.66
CA VAL A 212 -11.95 -9.55 -6.59
C VAL A 212 -13.45 -9.45 -6.30
N GLU A 213 -13.98 -8.23 -6.26
CA GLU A 213 -15.41 -7.99 -6.03
C GLU A 213 -16.26 -8.47 -7.20
N ARG A 214 -15.76 -8.36 -8.44
CA ARG A 214 -16.44 -8.84 -9.65
C ARG A 214 -16.45 -10.36 -9.75
N SER A 215 -15.35 -10.98 -9.38
CA SER A 215 -15.20 -12.44 -9.40
C SER A 215 -16.05 -13.14 -8.32
N ASN A 216 -16.44 -12.44 -7.25
CA ASN A 216 -17.25 -12.97 -6.16
C ASN A 216 -18.79 -12.81 -6.39
N LYS A 217 -19.20 -12.27 -7.52
CA LYS A 217 -20.61 -12.12 -7.93
C LYS A 217 -21.05 -13.27 -8.82
#